data_bcb01483da23f516dc9d11f0a817a591
#
_entry.id   bcb01483da23f516dc9d11f0a817a591
#
_cell.length_a   1.000
_cell.length_b   1.000
_cell.length_c   1.000
_cell.angle_alpha   90.00
_cell.angle_beta   90.00
_cell.angle_gamma   90.00
#
_symmetry.space_group_name_H-M   'P 1'
#
loop_
_entity.id
_entity.type
_entity.pdbx_description
1 polymer ?
#
loop_
_entity_poly.entity_id
_entity_poly.type
_entity_poly.pdbx_seq_one_letter_code
_entity_poly.pdbx_strand_id
1 'polypeptide(L)'
;MPLPEGDSQTKASALRDMLLREPVSSHTYAQVDVVSHAPSTYMPVELFRRSDVPSVYRLTFSSLKFNNSDIRHRILPGMDVVEIFSLNQVLVQMLTDLYAQVNLMGRAGQVVCESVEHSRTRGGTEPRMYVHAEGVDLHVCVLAGTQLRFACTYQANTDADRVYYLMAVWQNMKMDVQKNTCLLNQEGHSLADELRNYILHIEICA
;
A
#
# COMPACT_ATOMS: atom_id res chain seq x y z
N MET A 1 -16.59 13.53 6.01
CA MET A 1 -17.98 13.07 6.18
C MET A 1 -18.08 11.65 5.66
N PRO A 2 -18.60 10.68 6.41
CA PRO A 2 -18.73 9.31 5.92
C PRO A 2 -19.72 9.24 4.74
N LEU A 3 -19.45 8.35 3.79
CA LEU A 3 -20.38 8.08 2.70
C LEU A 3 -21.64 7.39 3.24
N PRO A 4 -22.82 7.62 2.62
CA PRO A 4 -24.07 7.00 3.05
C PRO A 4 -24.01 5.48 2.94
N GLU A 5 -24.78 4.79 3.76
CA GLU A 5 -25.02 3.37 3.58
C GLU A 5 -25.83 3.14 2.29
N GLY A 6 -25.49 2.10 1.53
CA GLY A 6 -26.14 1.80 0.26
C GLY A 6 -25.28 0.97 -0.67
N ASP A 7 -25.80 0.73 -1.86
CA ASP A 7 -25.05 0.04 -2.91
C ASP A 7 -23.95 0.92 -3.53
N SER A 8 -23.15 0.34 -4.42
CA SER A 8 -22.03 1.04 -5.05
C SER A 8 -22.46 2.27 -5.85
N GLN A 9 -23.66 2.24 -6.46
CA GLN A 9 -24.18 3.34 -7.24
C GLN A 9 -24.57 4.54 -6.34
N THR A 10 -25.21 4.26 -5.23
CA THR A 10 -25.58 5.27 -4.21
C THR A 10 -24.34 5.95 -3.63
N LYS A 11 -23.31 5.16 -3.30
CA LYS A 11 -22.03 5.67 -2.78
C LYS A 11 -21.29 6.51 -3.82
N ALA A 12 -21.26 6.10 -5.08
CA ALA A 12 -20.63 6.84 -6.16
C ALA A 12 -21.35 8.19 -6.42
N SER A 13 -22.69 8.19 -6.42
CA SER A 13 -23.48 9.42 -6.57
C SER A 13 -23.22 10.40 -5.43
N ALA A 14 -23.24 9.92 -4.19
CA ALA A 14 -22.97 10.75 -3.02
C ALA A 14 -21.56 11.34 -3.02
N LEU A 15 -20.55 10.54 -3.41
CA LEU A 15 -19.17 11.00 -3.56
C LEU A 15 -19.05 12.05 -4.67
N ARG A 16 -19.70 11.84 -5.81
CA ARG A 16 -19.76 12.82 -6.90
C ARG A 16 -20.33 14.15 -6.43
N ASP A 17 -21.48 14.12 -5.75
CA ASP A 17 -22.14 15.32 -5.25
C ASP A 17 -21.28 16.06 -4.22
N MET A 18 -20.55 15.31 -3.39
CA MET A 18 -19.61 15.87 -2.42
C MET A 18 -18.44 16.55 -3.14
N LEU A 19 -17.81 15.85 -4.10
CA LEU A 19 -16.70 16.40 -4.87
C LEU A 19 -17.11 17.67 -5.63
N LEU A 20 -18.29 17.70 -6.24
CA LEU A 20 -18.77 18.87 -6.98
C LEU A 20 -19.11 20.09 -6.09
N ARG A 21 -19.35 19.89 -4.80
CA ARG A 21 -19.60 20.97 -3.83
C ARG A 21 -18.32 21.57 -3.25
N GLU A 22 -17.22 20.82 -3.29
CA GLU A 22 -15.96 21.29 -2.75
C GLU A 22 -15.30 22.32 -3.70
N PRO A 23 -14.81 23.47 -3.20
CA PRO A 23 -14.13 24.47 -4.01
C PRO A 23 -12.92 23.89 -4.78
N VAL A 24 -12.27 22.88 -4.21
CA VAL A 24 -11.13 22.18 -4.80
C VAL A 24 -11.51 21.55 -6.14
N SER A 25 -12.72 21.01 -6.30
CA SER A 25 -13.15 20.34 -7.55
C SER A 25 -13.44 21.30 -8.70
N SER A 26 -13.54 22.62 -8.45
CA SER A 26 -13.69 23.64 -9.49
C SER A 26 -12.39 23.93 -10.26
N HIS A 27 -11.26 23.40 -9.80
CA HIS A 27 -9.96 23.55 -10.45
C HIS A 27 -9.74 22.45 -11.47
N THR A 28 -9.03 22.78 -12.55
CA THR A 28 -8.57 21.79 -13.53
C THR A 28 -7.27 21.18 -13.02
N TYR A 29 -7.31 19.89 -12.72
CA TYR A 29 -6.13 19.12 -12.32
C TYR A 29 -5.50 18.43 -13.52
N ALA A 30 -4.17 18.45 -13.59
CA ALA A 30 -3.44 17.69 -14.60
C ALA A 30 -3.59 16.18 -14.38
N GLN A 31 -3.66 15.76 -13.11
CA GLN A 31 -3.83 14.37 -12.70
C GLN A 31 -4.52 14.31 -11.33
N VAL A 32 -5.33 13.29 -11.13
CA VAL A 32 -5.94 12.94 -9.83
C VAL A 32 -5.49 11.55 -9.44
N ASP A 33 -4.86 11.44 -8.28
CA ASP A 33 -4.47 10.16 -7.71
C ASP A 33 -5.55 9.64 -6.78
N VAL A 34 -5.97 8.39 -7.00
CA VAL A 34 -6.99 7.71 -6.22
C VAL A 34 -6.36 6.51 -5.52
N VAL A 35 -6.35 6.56 -4.19
CA VAL A 35 -5.73 5.55 -3.35
C VAL A 35 -6.79 4.64 -2.77
N SER A 36 -6.68 3.33 -3.03
CA SER A 36 -7.53 2.31 -2.43
C SER A 36 -6.87 1.72 -1.20
N HIS A 37 -7.59 1.67 -0.07
CA HIS A 37 -7.17 0.98 1.15
C HIS A 37 -7.52 -0.54 1.13
N ALA A 38 -8.01 -1.06 0.01
CA ALA A 38 -8.20 -2.49 -0.14
C ALA A 38 -6.85 -3.23 -0.10
N PRO A 39 -6.82 -4.48 0.38
CA PRO A 39 -5.60 -5.26 0.40
C PRO A 39 -4.96 -5.37 -0.99
N SER A 40 -3.63 -5.33 -1.03
CA SER A 40 -2.84 -5.49 -2.25
C SER A 40 -1.97 -6.73 -2.19
N THR A 41 -1.73 -7.34 -3.36
CA THR A 41 -0.71 -8.38 -3.54
C THR A 41 0.21 -8.01 -4.70
N TYR A 42 1.37 -8.66 -4.75
CA TYR A 42 2.44 -8.31 -5.68
C TYR A 42 2.89 -9.53 -6.46
N MET A 43 3.29 -9.31 -7.71
CA MET A 43 3.92 -10.34 -8.52
C MET A 43 4.99 -9.75 -9.45
N PRO A 44 6.03 -10.53 -9.82
CA PRO A 44 7.01 -10.11 -10.82
C PRO A 44 6.35 -9.83 -12.18
N VAL A 45 6.80 -8.78 -12.89
CA VAL A 45 6.29 -8.44 -14.23
C VAL A 45 6.45 -9.59 -15.22
N GLU A 46 7.54 -10.35 -15.14
CA GLU A 46 7.81 -11.51 -16.01
C GLU A 46 6.78 -12.66 -15.86
N LEU A 47 6.15 -12.76 -14.70
CA LEU A 47 5.09 -13.76 -14.44
C LEU A 47 3.68 -13.19 -14.68
N PHE A 48 3.57 -11.89 -14.96
CA PHE A 48 2.30 -11.21 -15.08
C PHE A 48 1.55 -11.57 -16.37
N ARG A 49 0.32 -12.03 -16.20
CA ARG A 49 -0.66 -12.17 -17.28
C ARG A 49 -1.96 -11.52 -16.84
N ARG A 50 -2.46 -10.60 -17.64
CA ARG A 50 -3.69 -9.86 -17.33
C ARG A 50 -4.91 -10.77 -17.09
N SER A 51 -5.00 -11.92 -17.78
CA SER A 51 -6.04 -12.93 -17.59
C SER A 51 -6.07 -13.53 -16.19
N ASP A 52 -4.89 -13.60 -15.53
CA ASP A 52 -4.73 -14.32 -14.27
C ASP A 52 -4.97 -13.43 -13.04
N VAL A 53 -5.04 -12.10 -13.26
CA VAL A 53 -5.19 -11.10 -12.19
C VAL A 53 -6.35 -11.40 -11.21
N PRO A 54 -7.60 -11.70 -11.66
CA PRO A 54 -8.67 -12.01 -10.74
C PRO A 54 -8.43 -13.31 -9.94
N SER A 55 -7.78 -14.29 -10.57
CA SER A 55 -7.46 -15.58 -9.92
C SER A 55 -6.40 -15.43 -8.87
N VAL A 56 -5.32 -14.70 -9.16
CA VAL A 56 -4.24 -14.39 -8.19
C VAL A 56 -4.81 -13.65 -6.99
N TYR A 57 -5.61 -12.61 -7.22
CA TYR A 57 -6.22 -11.84 -6.13
C TYR A 57 -7.14 -12.69 -5.26
N ARG A 58 -7.96 -13.57 -5.87
CA ARG A 58 -8.85 -14.48 -5.16
C ARG A 58 -8.09 -15.52 -4.35
N LEU A 59 -7.00 -16.06 -4.87
CA LEU A 59 -6.16 -17.02 -4.13
C LEU A 59 -5.52 -16.37 -2.91
N THR A 60 -5.04 -15.13 -3.05
CA THR A 60 -4.40 -14.40 -1.95
C THR A 60 -5.42 -13.98 -0.88
N PHE A 61 -6.62 -13.53 -1.29
CA PHE A 61 -7.64 -12.97 -0.40
C PHE A 61 -8.95 -13.77 -0.46
N SER A 62 -8.86 -15.09 -0.24
CA SER A 62 -9.97 -16.03 -0.38
C SER A 62 -11.16 -15.78 0.56
N SER A 63 -10.94 -15.10 1.70
CA SER A 63 -11.98 -14.73 2.66
C SER A 63 -12.76 -13.46 2.27
N LEU A 64 -12.25 -12.66 1.32
CA LEU A 64 -12.88 -11.40 0.92
C LEU A 64 -13.89 -11.63 -0.21
N LYS A 65 -15.00 -10.88 -0.15
CA LYS A 65 -15.98 -10.82 -1.24
C LYS A 65 -15.66 -9.62 -2.14
N PHE A 66 -15.46 -9.86 -3.43
CA PHE A 66 -15.24 -8.82 -4.43
C PHE A 66 -15.75 -9.28 -5.80
N ASN A 67 -16.01 -8.32 -6.69
CA ASN A 67 -16.31 -8.61 -8.08
C ASN A 67 -15.02 -8.62 -8.90
N ASN A 68 -14.93 -9.46 -9.92
CA ASN A 68 -13.75 -9.48 -10.82
C ASN A 68 -13.55 -8.13 -11.52
N SER A 69 -14.63 -7.40 -11.80
CA SER A 69 -14.59 -6.05 -12.39
C SER A 69 -13.97 -4.99 -11.48
N ASP A 70 -13.87 -5.26 -10.18
CA ASP A 70 -13.27 -4.35 -9.22
C ASP A 70 -11.74 -4.53 -9.07
N ILE A 71 -11.19 -5.63 -9.61
CA ILE A 71 -9.75 -5.90 -9.50
C ILE A 71 -8.97 -5.03 -10.49
N ARG A 72 -7.96 -4.38 -9.97
CA ARG A 72 -7.03 -3.48 -10.69
C ARG A 72 -5.61 -4.00 -10.58
N HIS A 73 -4.78 -3.56 -11.50
CA HIS A 73 -3.35 -3.80 -11.44
C HIS A 73 -2.59 -2.60 -11.99
N ARG A 74 -1.39 -2.40 -11.53
CA ARG A 74 -0.44 -1.43 -12.08
C ARG A 74 1.00 -1.95 -11.91
N ILE A 75 1.87 -1.55 -12.82
CA ILE A 75 3.31 -1.74 -12.64
C ILE A 75 3.80 -0.64 -11.70
N LEU A 76 4.53 -1.02 -10.65
CA LEU A 76 5.12 -0.06 -9.73
C LEU A 76 6.28 0.69 -10.42
N PRO A 77 6.31 2.02 -10.38
CA PRO A 77 7.32 2.80 -11.09
C PRO A 77 8.75 2.45 -10.67
N GLY A 78 9.59 2.15 -11.67
CA GLY A 78 11.00 1.84 -11.44
C GLY A 78 11.27 0.47 -10.79
N MET A 79 10.26 -0.41 -10.79
CA MET A 79 10.34 -1.77 -10.26
C MET A 79 9.77 -2.77 -11.25
N ASP A 80 10.33 -3.98 -11.29
CA ASP A 80 9.80 -5.07 -12.11
C ASP A 80 8.71 -5.85 -11.35
N VAL A 81 7.76 -5.10 -10.76
CA VAL A 81 6.70 -5.62 -9.90
C VAL A 81 5.35 -5.04 -10.29
N VAL A 82 4.35 -5.90 -10.37
CA VAL A 82 2.95 -5.55 -10.55
C VAL A 82 2.26 -5.59 -9.20
N GLU A 83 1.60 -4.50 -8.82
CA GLU A 83 0.62 -4.45 -7.74
C GLU A 83 -0.75 -4.87 -8.26
N ILE A 84 -1.45 -5.72 -7.52
CA ILE A 84 -2.84 -6.11 -7.75
C ILE A 84 -3.65 -5.74 -6.51
N PHE A 85 -4.71 -4.95 -6.69
CA PHE A 85 -5.57 -4.44 -5.63
C PHE A 85 -7.03 -4.37 -6.10
N SER A 86 -7.97 -4.05 -5.22
CA SER A 86 -9.36 -3.84 -5.64
C SER A 86 -9.79 -2.38 -5.47
N LEU A 87 -10.59 -1.91 -6.43
CA LEU A 87 -11.26 -0.63 -6.38
C LEU A 87 -12.55 -0.71 -7.17
N ASN A 88 -13.66 -0.34 -6.55
CA ASN A 88 -14.99 -0.50 -7.11
C ASN A 88 -15.12 0.11 -8.51
N GLN A 89 -15.62 -0.67 -9.47
CA GLN A 89 -15.76 -0.27 -10.88
C GLN A 89 -16.63 0.97 -11.06
N VAL A 90 -17.70 1.10 -10.29
CA VAL A 90 -18.63 2.24 -10.42
C VAL A 90 -17.95 3.53 -9.94
N LEU A 91 -17.16 3.46 -8.86
CA LEU A 91 -16.35 4.60 -8.38
C LEU A 91 -15.30 5.00 -9.43
N VAL A 92 -14.59 4.02 -10.00
CA VAL A 92 -13.60 4.29 -11.05
C VAL A 92 -14.23 5.00 -12.23
N GLN A 93 -15.37 4.49 -12.73
CA GLN A 93 -16.06 5.10 -13.85
C GLN A 93 -16.48 6.54 -13.54
N MET A 94 -17.09 6.78 -12.39
CA MET A 94 -17.50 8.11 -11.96
C MET A 94 -16.31 9.09 -11.89
N LEU A 95 -15.15 8.65 -11.37
CA LEU A 95 -13.96 9.50 -11.29
C LEU A 95 -13.36 9.78 -12.67
N THR A 96 -13.34 8.80 -13.58
CA THR A 96 -12.86 8.99 -14.95
C THR A 96 -13.79 9.86 -15.79
N ASP A 97 -15.08 9.92 -15.46
CA ASP A 97 -16.03 10.85 -16.08
C ASP A 97 -15.84 12.29 -15.59
N LEU A 98 -15.32 12.48 -14.37
CA LEU A 98 -15.10 13.81 -13.77
C LEU A 98 -13.73 14.39 -14.10
N TYR A 99 -12.69 13.57 -14.22
CA TYR A 99 -11.31 14.00 -14.34
C TYR A 99 -10.64 13.43 -15.58
N ALA A 100 -9.88 14.28 -16.29
CA ALA A 100 -9.22 13.91 -17.54
C ALA A 100 -8.13 12.82 -17.36
N GLN A 101 -7.44 12.84 -16.25
CA GLN A 101 -6.43 11.83 -15.90
C GLN A 101 -6.63 11.34 -14.48
N VAL A 102 -6.89 10.05 -14.33
CA VAL A 102 -7.05 9.39 -13.04
C VAL A 102 -5.99 8.28 -12.92
N ASN A 103 -5.14 8.38 -11.91
CA ASN A 103 -4.18 7.36 -11.58
C ASN A 103 -4.69 6.55 -10.37
N LEU A 104 -4.82 5.24 -10.54
CA LEU A 104 -5.35 4.34 -9.53
C LEU A 104 -4.21 3.59 -8.86
N MET A 105 -4.20 3.55 -7.53
CA MET A 105 -3.17 2.85 -6.77
C MET A 105 -3.75 2.23 -5.49
N GLY A 106 -3.13 1.14 -5.04
CA GLY A 106 -3.36 0.63 -3.69
C GLY A 106 -2.52 1.40 -2.67
N ARG A 107 -3.02 1.56 -1.45
CA ARG A 107 -2.28 2.22 -0.35
C ARG A 107 -0.96 1.52 -0.08
N ALA A 108 -0.96 0.18 -0.05
CA ALA A 108 0.25 -0.60 0.15
C ALA A 108 1.30 -0.39 -0.96
N GLY A 109 0.87 -0.30 -2.24
CA GLY A 109 1.76 0.01 -3.34
C GLY A 109 2.28 1.45 -3.32
N GLN A 110 1.50 2.39 -2.81
CA GLN A 110 1.97 3.76 -2.56
C GLN A 110 3.12 3.75 -1.53
N VAL A 111 2.94 3.06 -0.39
CA VAL A 111 3.98 2.92 0.64
C VAL A 111 5.25 2.28 0.08
N VAL A 112 5.13 1.26 -0.78
CA VAL A 112 6.29 0.66 -1.45
C VAL A 112 7.02 1.69 -2.32
N CYS A 113 6.30 2.48 -3.12
CA CYS A 113 6.90 3.52 -3.96
C CYS A 113 7.62 4.59 -3.13
N GLU A 114 6.99 5.09 -2.07
CA GLU A 114 7.58 6.05 -1.13
C GLU A 114 8.86 5.49 -0.49
N SER A 115 8.83 4.22 -0.08
CA SER A 115 9.99 3.52 0.49
C SER A 115 11.14 3.38 -0.51
N VAL A 116 10.84 3.12 -1.79
CA VAL A 116 11.86 3.04 -2.85
C VAL A 116 12.50 4.40 -3.10
N GLU A 117 11.71 5.48 -3.16
CA GLU A 117 12.26 6.84 -3.31
C GLU A 117 13.16 7.21 -2.12
N HIS A 118 12.70 6.90 -0.90
CA HIS A 118 13.52 7.11 0.29
C HIS A 118 14.81 6.26 0.25
N SER A 119 14.72 4.99 -0.16
CA SER A 119 15.91 4.12 -0.30
C SER A 119 16.88 4.63 -1.36
N ARG A 120 16.37 5.19 -2.46
CA ARG A 120 17.19 5.79 -3.54
C ARG A 120 17.99 6.99 -3.05
N THR A 121 17.36 7.88 -2.27
CA THR A 121 18.03 9.05 -1.72
C THR A 121 19.11 8.70 -0.68
N ARG A 122 18.91 7.64 0.09
CA ARG A 122 19.89 7.16 1.07
C ARG A 122 21.06 6.41 0.45
N GLY A 123 20.86 5.80 -0.69
CA GLY A 123 21.87 4.94 -1.32
C GLY A 123 22.15 3.64 -0.54
N GLY A 124 23.16 2.88 -1.01
CA GLY A 124 23.53 1.60 -0.45
C GLY A 124 22.64 0.44 -0.93
N THR A 125 23.12 -0.79 -0.73
CA THR A 125 22.46 -2.02 -1.18
C THR A 125 22.02 -2.93 -0.02
N GLU A 126 22.37 -2.57 1.21
CA GLU A 126 22.02 -3.33 2.40
C GLU A 126 20.49 -3.43 2.57
N PRO A 127 19.98 -4.59 3.00
CA PRO A 127 18.57 -4.75 3.27
C PRO A 127 18.06 -3.77 4.34
N ARG A 128 16.94 -3.13 4.05
CA ARG A 128 16.22 -2.24 4.98
C ARG A 128 14.75 -2.62 5.03
N MET A 129 14.19 -2.63 6.22
CA MET A 129 12.75 -2.80 6.41
C MET A 129 12.10 -1.44 6.55
N TYR A 130 11.09 -1.17 5.74
CA TYR A 130 10.25 0.00 5.81
C TYR A 130 8.89 -0.40 6.36
N VAL A 131 8.45 0.30 7.37
CA VAL A 131 7.21 0.03 8.09
C VAL A 131 6.37 1.29 8.13
N HIS A 132 5.15 1.18 7.65
CA HIS A 132 4.18 2.25 7.72
C HIS A 132 2.97 1.76 8.51
N ALA A 133 2.83 2.25 9.75
CA ALA A 133 1.68 2.00 10.60
C ALA A 133 0.59 3.05 10.28
N GLU A 134 -0.64 2.59 10.06
CA GLU A 134 -1.80 3.43 9.78
C GLU A 134 -3.05 2.78 10.39
N GLY A 135 -3.47 3.28 11.57
CA GLY A 135 -4.54 2.63 12.32
C GLY A 135 -4.20 1.17 12.65
N VAL A 136 -5.01 0.22 12.18
CA VAL A 136 -4.78 -1.22 12.34
C VAL A 136 -3.93 -1.83 11.23
N ASP A 137 -3.71 -1.11 10.14
CA ASP A 137 -2.92 -1.59 9.01
C ASP A 137 -1.43 -1.36 9.27
N LEU A 138 -0.64 -2.40 9.08
CA LEU A 138 0.79 -2.39 9.18
C LEU A 138 1.38 -2.77 7.82
N HIS A 139 1.74 -1.79 7.02
CA HIS A 139 2.39 -2.00 5.74
C HIS A 139 3.88 -2.22 5.95
N VAL A 140 4.39 -3.33 5.47
CA VAL A 140 5.80 -3.72 5.63
C VAL A 140 6.39 -4.00 4.26
N CYS A 141 7.52 -3.38 3.93
CA CYS A 141 8.32 -3.79 2.80
C CYS A 141 9.81 -3.89 3.15
N VAL A 142 10.50 -4.81 2.51
CA VAL A 142 11.95 -4.97 2.61
C VAL A 142 12.57 -4.68 1.26
N LEU A 143 13.51 -3.75 1.24
CA LEU A 143 14.24 -3.33 0.06
C LEU A 143 15.72 -3.67 0.22
N ALA A 144 16.37 -4.13 -0.86
CA ALA A 144 17.83 -4.18 -0.99
C ALA A 144 18.22 -3.17 -2.08
N GLY A 145 18.73 -2.02 -1.67
CA GLY A 145 18.79 -0.85 -2.52
C GLY A 145 17.38 -0.42 -2.94
N THR A 146 17.11 -0.37 -4.24
CA THR A 146 15.76 -0.10 -4.79
C THR A 146 14.99 -1.36 -5.17
N GLN A 147 15.57 -2.54 -4.92
CA GLN A 147 14.94 -3.81 -5.29
C GLN A 147 14.00 -4.29 -4.18
N LEU A 148 12.73 -4.47 -4.52
CA LEU A 148 11.72 -5.04 -3.61
C LEU A 148 12.00 -6.53 -3.37
N ARG A 149 12.17 -6.91 -2.10
CA ARG A 149 12.37 -8.29 -1.66
C ARG A 149 11.13 -8.87 -1.01
N PHE A 150 10.36 -8.02 -0.35
CA PHE A 150 9.15 -8.40 0.35
C PHE A 150 8.21 -7.21 0.45
N ALA A 151 6.90 -7.43 0.32
CA ALA A 151 5.87 -6.46 0.70
C ALA A 151 4.61 -7.21 1.14
N CYS A 152 4.04 -6.76 2.26
CA CYS A 152 2.78 -7.27 2.80
C CYS A 152 2.12 -6.22 3.69
N THR A 153 0.81 -6.32 3.85
CA THR A 153 0.04 -5.58 4.85
C THR A 153 -0.52 -6.55 5.87
N TYR A 154 -0.26 -6.30 7.14
CA TYR A 154 -0.82 -7.06 8.26
C TYR A 154 -1.89 -6.23 8.97
N GLN A 155 -2.89 -6.90 9.53
CA GLN A 155 -3.85 -6.32 10.46
C GLN A 155 -3.31 -6.54 11.88
N ALA A 156 -2.93 -5.47 12.56
CA ALA A 156 -2.31 -5.51 13.89
C ALA A 156 -3.05 -4.55 14.83
N ASN A 157 -3.75 -5.10 15.80
CA ASN A 157 -4.57 -4.31 16.73
C ASN A 157 -3.78 -3.77 17.92
N THR A 158 -2.62 -4.37 18.21
CA THR A 158 -1.75 -3.98 19.33
C THR A 158 -0.30 -3.81 18.87
N ASP A 159 0.51 -3.08 19.63
CA ASP A 159 1.94 -2.97 19.36
C ASP A 159 2.65 -4.33 19.49
N ALA A 160 2.17 -5.20 20.37
CA ALA A 160 2.68 -6.57 20.48
C ALA A 160 2.45 -7.39 19.19
N ASP A 161 1.26 -7.26 18.56
CA ASP A 161 0.99 -7.87 17.24
C ASP A 161 1.94 -7.31 16.18
N ARG A 162 2.15 -6.00 16.19
CA ARG A 162 3.06 -5.33 15.25
C ARG A 162 4.49 -5.83 15.39
N VAL A 163 5.00 -5.86 16.61
CA VAL A 163 6.34 -6.41 16.90
C VAL A 163 6.45 -7.86 16.43
N TYR A 164 5.44 -8.69 16.71
CA TYR A 164 5.42 -10.08 16.27
C TYR A 164 5.55 -10.20 14.74
N TYR A 165 4.72 -9.48 13.99
CA TYR A 165 4.77 -9.53 12.52
C TYR A 165 6.10 -9.01 11.98
N LEU A 166 6.62 -7.91 12.51
CA LEU A 166 7.89 -7.34 12.07
C LEU A 166 9.06 -8.28 12.33
N MET A 167 9.12 -8.90 13.51
CA MET A 167 10.18 -9.87 13.82
C MET A 167 10.05 -11.15 12.99
N ALA A 168 8.82 -11.60 12.69
CA ALA A 168 8.61 -12.73 11.78
C ALA A 168 9.13 -12.43 10.36
N VAL A 169 8.84 -11.23 9.82
CA VAL A 169 9.37 -10.81 8.52
C VAL A 169 10.89 -10.68 8.58
N TRP A 170 11.43 -10.06 9.65
CA TRP A 170 12.88 -9.90 9.85
C TRP A 170 13.62 -11.24 9.78
N GLN A 171 13.11 -12.25 10.49
CA GLN A 171 13.68 -13.59 10.49
C GLN A 171 13.56 -14.29 9.13
N ASN A 172 12.38 -14.22 8.51
CA ASN A 172 12.14 -14.83 7.19
C ASN A 172 13.03 -14.23 6.10
N MET A 173 13.29 -12.93 6.18
CA MET A 173 14.16 -12.21 5.25
C MET A 173 15.65 -12.33 5.64
N LYS A 174 15.98 -13.06 6.71
CA LYS A 174 17.34 -13.27 7.23
C LYS A 174 18.10 -11.98 7.47
N MET A 175 17.40 -10.97 7.99
CA MET A 175 17.99 -9.67 8.30
C MET A 175 18.79 -9.75 9.61
N ASP A 176 19.93 -9.07 9.63
CA ASP A 176 20.82 -9.01 10.80
C ASP A 176 20.37 -7.89 11.74
N VAL A 177 20.04 -8.23 12.99
CA VAL A 177 19.54 -7.27 14.00
C VAL A 177 20.57 -6.22 14.40
N GLN A 178 21.86 -6.48 14.14
CA GLN A 178 22.96 -5.57 14.48
C GLN A 178 23.41 -4.70 13.30
N LYS A 179 22.98 -5.01 12.06
CA LYS A 179 23.47 -4.32 10.85
C LYS A 179 22.36 -3.66 10.06
N ASN A 180 21.22 -4.34 9.94
CA ASN A 180 20.15 -3.84 9.11
C ASN A 180 19.28 -2.82 9.84
N THR A 181 18.67 -1.93 9.09
CA THR A 181 17.88 -0.83 9.64
C THR A 181 16.38 -1.07 9.44
N CYS A 182 15.60 -0.77 10.48
CA CYS A 182 14.16 -0.65 10.43
C CYS A 182 13.79 0.84 10.39
N LEU A 183 13.00 1.24 9.39
CA LEU A 183 12.53 2.60 9.20
C LEU A 183 11.01 2.62 9.40
N LEU A 184 10.54 3.46 10.31
CA LEU A 184 9.15 3.59 10.71
C LEU A 184 8.62 4.96 10.30
N ASN A 185 7.35 5.05 9.92
CA ASN A 185 6.68 6.35 9.80
C ASN A 185 6.42 6.96 11.19
N GLN A 186 5.95 8.22 11.22
CA GLN A 186 5.73 8.94 12.49
C GLN A 186 4.69 8.26 13.41
N GLU A 187 3.66 7.62 12.85
CA GLU A 187 2.67 6.88 13.66
C GLU A 187 3.26 5.64 14.33
N GLY A 188 4.38 5.12 13.81
CA GLY A 188 5.14 4.02 14.42
C GLY A 188 6.07 4.43 15.57
N HIS A 189 5.98 5.65 16.09
CA HIS A 189 6.92 6.13 17.13
C HIS A 189 6.86 5.29 18.42
N SER A 190 5.67 4.93 18.90
CA SER A 190 5.51 4.05 20.08
C SER A 190 6.11 2.67 19.84
N LEU A 191 5.94 2.14 18.63
CA LEU A 191 6.48 0.86 18.21
C LEU A 191 8.02 0.84 18.20
N ALA A 192 8.65 1.98 17.91
CA ALA A 192 10.11 2.09 17.89
C ALA A 192 10.74 1.73 19.23
N ASP A 193 10.13 2.15 20.34
CA ASP A 193 10.65 1.88 21.67
C ASP A 193 10.62 0.39 22.03
N GLU A 194 9.57 -0.33 21.63
CA GLU A 194 9.48 -1.77 21.79
C GLU A 194 10.47 -2.52 20.89
N LEU A 195 10.61 -2.10 19.64
CA LEU A 195 11.51 -2.74 18.67
C LEU A 195 12.99 -2.57 19.03
N ARG A 196 13.38 -1.50 19.75
CA ARG A 196 14.77 -1.32 20.23
C ARG A 196 15.26 -2.43 21.15
N ASN A 197 14.36 -3.22 21.71
CA ASN A 197 14.73 -4.42 22.47
C ASN A 197 15.23 -5.57 21.57
N TYR A 198 14.99 -5.50 20.26
CA TYR A 198 15.28 -6.57 19.31
C TYR A 198 16.19 -6.13 18.18
N ILE A 199 16.12 -4.88 17.74
CA ILE A 199 16.82 -4.34 16.55
C ILE A 199 17.64 -3.12 16.98
N LEU A 200 18.93 -3.11 16.63
CA LEU A 200 19.84 -2.04 17.04
C LEU A 200 19.56 -0.72 16.29
N HIS A 201 19.31 -0.78 15.00
CA HIS A 201 19.16 0.40 14.15
C HIS A 201 17.69 0.62 13.76
N ILE A 202 17.06 1.57 14.49
CA ILE A 202 15.68 1.99 14.24
C ILE A 202 15.67 3.49 13.99
N GLU A 203 15.02 3.90 12.91
CA GLU A 203 14.86 5.29 12.50
C GLU A 203 13.39 5.62 12.26
N ILE A 204 13.01 6.87 12.56
CA ILE A 204 11.70 7.41 12.23
C ILE A 204 11.85 8.27 10.97
N CYS A 205 11.09 7.94 9.93
CA CYS A 205 11.01 8.76 8.72
C CYS A 205 10.01 9.90 8.93
N ALA A 206 10.42 11.09 8.52
CA ALA A 206 9.56 12.28 8.53
C ALA A 206 8.52 12.23 7.41
#